data_6896f2d68b949e3b42a0d2b8b745deaf
#
_entry.id   6896f2d68b949e3b42a0d2b8b745deaf
#
_cell.length_a   1.000
_cell.length_b   1.000
_cell.length_c   1.000
_cell.angle_alpha   90.00
_cell.angle_beta   90.00
_cell.angle_gamma   90.00
#
_symmetry.space_group_name_H-M   'P 1'
#
loop_
_entity.id
_entity.type
_entity.pdbx_description
1 polymer ?
#
loop_
_entity_poly.entity_id
_entity_poly.type
_entity_poly.pdbx_seq_one_letter_code
_entity_poly.pdbx_strand_id
1 'polypeptide(L)'
;DWQENVVVPEGIKYIGADAFSAYSTQTPNNMETLKSITLPESLVSIGKNAFQACKALESITIPKNVSEIGGGAFSNCSSLATAEILGPVKELTGTTGVFLGCAALKNVTLPDTLTNIGTGTFNGCASLEKIDLPAGLTEIGKEAFNGCESLKEAIIPDGVTEIPSYAFTGCLALEKVELPEGITSIGEYAFDLTAENDSGEYVNENPKLESINIPSTVTSIAGNFLGGVKANGDTALIFEGENPPTFGSGALDGISGESVNKPTVYYPAEAVDAYTSEDSDLVTNGLVSAPVEGEENSNQYSLAVSPSATSVYENNTINFTVESTLPQDATLMVESSNTKVATAALSSDQKSVTVTGVKEGTATITVSIKLSDVVLASENVTVTVDERGSSGTTRYMVSVEDADNGTIKVSPTRASKGSTVTINVTPDEGYELDKLVVTDKNGDTVKLTDKGSGTYTFKMPASNVTVE
;
A
#
# COMPACT_ATOMS: atom_id res chain seq x y z
N ASP A 1 -27.48 -43.75 0.94
CA ASP A 1 -26.49 -43.17 1.83
C ASP A 1 -25.69 -42.17 1.01
N TRP A 2 -26.02 -40.88 1.17
CA TRP A 2 -25.27 -39.83 0.54
C TRP A 2 -23.90 -39.80 1.21
N GLN A 3 -22.85 -39.86 0.37
CA GLN A 3 -21.49 -39.95 0.88
C GLN A 3 -21.07 -38.58 1.39
N GLU A 4 -20.47 -38.57 2.57
CA GLU A 4 -19.80 -37.37 3.09
C GLU A 4 -18.67 -36.84 2.16
N ASN A 5 -18.26 -37.69 1.22
CA ASN A 5 -17.20 -37.44 0.25
C ASN A 5 -17.71 -37.69 -1.16
N VAL A 6 -17.67 -36.71 -2.03
CA VAL A 6 -18.15 -36.77 -3.41
C VAL A 6 -16.98 -36.58 -4.38
N VAL A 7 -16.98 -37.38 -5.45
CA VAL A 7 -16.07 -37.20 -6.58
C VAL A 7 -16.91 -36.91 -7.82
N VAL A 8 -16.77 -35.70 -8.38
CA VAL A 8 -17.43 -35.35 -9.64
C VAL A 8 -16.63 -35.98 -10.78
N PRO A 9 -17.28 -36.78 -11.67
CA PRO A 9 -16.57 -37.48 -12.75
C PRO A 9 -15.89 -36.53 -13.74
N GLU A 10 -14.77 -36.99 -14.30
CA GLU A 10 -14.14 -36.30 -15.44
C GLU A 10 -15.09 -36.20 -16.65
N GLY A 11 -14.97 -35.09 -17.39
CA GLY A 11 -15.84 -34.75 -18.51
C GLY A 11 -17.00 -33.82 -18.13
N ILE A 12 -17.30 -33.68 -16.85
CA ILE A 12 -18.25 -32.65 -16.37
C ILE A 12 -17.56 -31.28 -16.51
N LYS A 13 -18.22 -30.34 -17.21
CA LYS A 13 -17.73 -29.00 -17.49
C LYS A 13 -18.41 -27.90 -16.64
N TYR A 14 -19.62 -28.18 -16.18
CA TYR A 14 -20.44 -27.17 -15.51
C TYR A 14 -21.11 -27.78 -14.28
N ILE A 15 -20.96 -27.11 -13.13
CA ILE A 15 -21.81 -27.35 -11.96
C ILE A 15 -22.92 -26.30 -12.02
N GLY A 16 -24.16 -26.77 -12.10
CA GLY A 16 -25.34 -25.90 -12.22
C GLY A 16 -25.60 -25.06 -10.96
N ALA A 17 -26.44 -24.06 -11.09
CA ALA A 17 -26.93 -23.33 -9.93
C ALA A 17 -27.62 -24.27 -8.93
N ASP A 18 -27.39 -24.05 -7.63
CA ASP A 18 -27.95 -24.80 -6.51
C ASP A 18 -27.66 -26.35 -6.54
N ALA A 19 -26.72 -26.83 -7.37
CA ALA A 19 -26.52 -28.27 -7.65
C ALA A 19 -26.20 -29.08 -6.39
N PHE A 20 -25.50 -28.54 -5.41
CA PHE A 20 -25.19 -29.12 -4.10
C PHE A 20 -25.67 -28.22 -2.95
N SER A 21 -26.57 -27.27 -3.20
CA SER A 21 -27.09 -26.39 -2.17
C SER A 21 -27.94 -27.16 -1.14
N ALA A 22 -27.65 -26.96 0.13
CA ALA A 22 -28.46 -27.51 1.21
C ALA A 22 -29.85 -26.86 1.32
N TYR A 23 -30.06 -25.72 0.68
CA TYR A 23 -31.37 -25.03 0.62
C TYR A 23 -32.16 -25.37 -0.64
N SER A 24 -31.59 -26.14 -1.57
CA SER A 24 -32.29 -26.51 -2.79
C SER A 24 -33.39 -27.58 -2.50
N THR A 25 -34.59 -27.32 -2.99
CA THR A 25 -35.70 -28.28 -2.92
C THR A 25 -35.52 -29.45 -3.90
N GLN A 26 -34.55 -29.38 -4.79
CA GLN A 26 -34.25 -30.38 -5.82
C GLN A 26 -33.11 -31.33 -5.40
N THR A 27 -32.36 -30.97 -4.38
CA THR A 27 -31.28 -31.80 -3.81
C THR A 27 -31.80 -32.55 -2.57
N PRO A 28 -31.29 -33.74 -2.26
CA PRO A 28 -31.59 -34.41 -1.01
C PRO A 28 -31.18 -33.53 0.19
N ASN A 29 -31.98 -33.53 1.25
CA ASN A 29 -31.88 -32.63 2.43
C ASN A 29 -30.62 -32.79 3.30
N ASN A 30 -29.55 -33.43 2.81
CA ASN A 30 -28.33 -33.71 3.60
C ASN A 30 -27.04 -33.20 3.01
N MET A 31 -27.07 -32.19 2.11
CA MET A 31 -25.86 -31.54 1.62
C MET A 31 -25.12 -30.81 2.74
N GLU A 32 -25.77 -30.52 3.85
CA GLU A 32 -25.11 -29.99 5.07
C GLU A 32 -24.04 -30.95 5.62
N THR A 33 -24.11 -32.27 5.31
CA THR A 33 -23.15 -33.29 5.78
C THR A 33 -22.00 -33.55 4.81
N LEU A 34 -21.98 -32.88 3.64
CA LEU A 34 -20.90 -33.00 2.65
C LEU A 34 -19.59 -32.44 3.24
N LYS A 35 -18.61 -33.33 3.50
CA LYS A 35 -17.31 -33.00 4.09
C LYS A 35 -16.26 -32.64 3.04
N SER A 36 -16.28 -33.37 1.92
CA SER A 36 -15.32 -33.11 0.85
C SER A 36 -15.93 -33.35 -0.53
N ILE A 37 -15.45 -32.60 -1.51
CA ILE A 37 -15.77 -32.79 -2.91
C ILE A 37 -14.53 -32.66 -3.77
N THR A 38 -14.30 -33.59 -4.67
CA THR A 38 -13.26 -33.51 -5.68
C THR A 38 -13.88 -33.06 -7.00
N LEU A 39 -13.40 -31.90 -7.50
CA LEU A 39 -13.84 -31.34 -8.77
C LEU A 39 -12.92 -31.81 -9.90
N PRO A 40 -13.45 -32.12 -11.10
CA PRO A 40 -12.65 -32.65 -12.21
C PRO A 40 -11.87 -31.51 -12.90
N GLU A 41 -10.74 -31.84 -13.51
CA GLU A 41 -9.93 -30.88 -14.30
C GLU A 41 -10.70 -30.39 -15.55
N SER A 42 -11.70 -31.11 -16.01
CA SER A 42 -12.59 -30.70 -17.12
C SER A 42 -13.55 -29.55 -16.77
N LEU A 43 -13.68 -29.21 -15.48
CA LEU A 43 -14.64 -28.20 -15.02
C LEU A 43 -14.26 -26.80 -15.52
N VAL A 44 -15.25 -26.04 -16.00
CA VAL A 44 -15.11 -24.68 -16.55
C VAL A 44 -15.81 -23.63 -15.72
N SER A 45 -16.98 -23.98 -15.13
CA SER A 45 -17.72 -23.03 -14.28
C SER A 45 -18.45 -23.70 -13.13
N ILE A 46 -18.65 -22.92 -12.07
CA ILE A 46 -19.44 -23.24 -10.88
C ILE A 46 -20.60 -22.24 -10.81
N GLY A 47 -21.81 -22.74 -10.78
CA GLY A 47 -23.03 -21.93 -10.82
C GLY A 47 -23.33 -21.21 -9.49
N LYS A 48 -24.30 -20.30 -9.55
CA LYS A 48 -24.82 -19.55 -8.39
C LYS A 48 -25.26 -20.54 -7.28
N ASN A 49 -24.89 -20.24 -6.03
CA ASN A 49 -25.26 -21.02 -4.84
C ASN A 49 -24.90 -22.52 -4.91
N ALA A 50 -24.03 -22.94 -5.81
CA ALA A 50 -23.81 -24.36 -6.14
C ALA A 50 -23.54 -25.23 -4.91
N PHE A 51 -22.84 -24.72 -3.89
CA PHE A 51 -22.54 -25.40 -2.62
C PHE A 51 -23.06 -24.62 -1.41
N GLN A 52 -24.08 -23.79 -1.59
CA GLN A 52 -24.61 -22.96 -0.51
C GLN A 52 -25.03 -23.82 0.69
N ALA A 53 -24.59 -23.44 1.90
CA ALA A 53 -24.87 -24.08 3.17
C ALA A 53 -24.39 -25.53 3.27
N CYS A 54 -23.37 -25.95 2.51
CA CYS A 54 -22.62 -27.18 2.76
C CYS A 54 -21.81 -27.05 4.05
N LYS A 55 -22.49 -27.09 5.22
CA LYS A 55 -21.93 -26.69 6.52
C LYS A 55 -20.75 -27.56 6.97
N ALA A 56 -20.69 -28.84 6.54
CA ALA A 56 -19.61 -29.76 6.88
C ALA A 56 -18.43 -29.73 5.90
N LEU A 57 -18.52 -28.98 4.79
CA LEU A 57 -17.43 -28.88 3.80
C LEU A 57 -16.21 -28.21 4.42
N GLU A 58 -15.08 -28.94 4.49
CA GLU A 58 -13.86 -28.52 5.19
C GLU A 58 -12.89 -27.80 4.28
N SER A 59 -12.82 -28.18 3.00
CA SER A 59 -11.91 -27.58 2.02
C SER A 59 -12.46 -27.67 0.61
N ILE A 60 -12.01 -26.74 -0.25
CA ILE A 60 -12.30 -26.76 -1.68
C ILE A 60 -11.06 -26.36 -2.49
N THR A 61 -10.73 -27.15 -3.49
CA THR A 61 -9.78 -26.79 -4.55
C THR A 61 -10.54 -26.63 -5.86
N ILE A 62 -10.53 -25.43 -6.42
CA ILE A 62 -11.18 -25.08 -7.68
C ILE A 62 -10.15 -25.26 -8.81
N PRO A 63 -10.41 -26.19 -9.77
CA PRO A 63 -9.45 -26.58 -10.78
C PRO A 63 -9.02 -25.44 -11.72
N LYS A 64 -7.85 -25.61 -12.33
CA LYS A 64 -7.18 -24.60 -13.18
C LYS A 64 -7.94 -24.18 -14.45
N ASN A 65 -8.97 -24.93 -14.86
CA ASN A 65 -9.77 -24.58 -16.04
C ASN A 65 -11.06 -23.82 -15.69
N VAL A 66 -11.36 -23.63 -14.41
CA VAL A 66 -12.53 -22.88 -13.96
C VAL A 66 -12.25 -21.39 -14.14
N SER A 67 -13.07 -20.73 -14.95
CA SER A 67 -13.00 -19.29 -15.21
C SER A 67 -14.16 -18.49 -14.60
N GLU A 68 -15.20 -19.16 -14.11
CA GLU A 68 -16.40 -18.53 -13.57
C GLU A 68 -16.86 -19.21 -12.29
N ILE A 69 -17.14 -18.39 -11.26
CA ILE A 69 -17.74 -18.84 -9.99
C ILE A 69 -18.94 -17.93 -9.71
N GLY A 70 -20.11 -18.52 -9.64
CA GLY A 70 -21.36 -17.79 -9.41
C GLY A 70 -21.47 -17.25 -7.98
N GLY A 71 -22.19 -16.13 -7.83
CA GLY A 71 -22.44 -15.53 -6.52
C GLY A 71 -23.08 -16.53 -5.54
N GLY A 72 -22.64 -16.49 -4.28
CA GLY A 72 -23.09 -17.37 -3.23
C GLY A 72 -22.63 -18.84 -3.37
N ALA A 73 -21.74 -19.15 -4.34
CA ALA A 73 -21.38 -20.53 -4.64
C ALA A 73 -20.98 -21.35 -3.40
N PHE A 74 -20.32 -20.76 -2.44
CA PHE A 74 -19.90 -21.37 -1.17
C PHE A 74 -20.48 -20.65 0.06
N SER A 75 -21.52 -19.83 -0.11
CA SER A 75 -22.06 -19.07 1.02
C SER A 75 -22.56 -19.98 2.13
N ASN A 76 -22.28 -19.61 3.39
CA ASN A 76 -22.64 -20.35 4.60
C ASN A 76 -22.03 -21.77 4.70
N CYS A 77 -20.92 -22.04 4.05
CA CYS A 77 -20.10 -23.23 4.29
C CYS A 77 -19.30 -23.02 5.59
N SER A 78 -19.96 -23.14 6.73
CA SER A 78 -19.44 -22.70 8.04
C SER A 78 -18.20 -23.46 8.54
N SER A 79 -17.92 -24.66 8.04
CA SER A 79 -16.71 -25.44 8.35
C SER A 79 -15.60 -25.29 7.31
N LEU A 80 -15.83 -24.54 6.22
CA LEU A 80 -14.85 -24.38 5.14
C LEU A 80 -13.64 -23.60 5.66
N ALA A 81 -12.53 -24.32 5.88
CA ALA A 81 -11.31 -23.75 6.43
C ALA A 81 -10.30 -23.32 5.36
N THR A 82 -10.35 -23.95 4.18
CA THR A 82 -9.41 -23.64 3.08
C THR A 82 -10.12 -23.61 1.73
N ALA A 83 -9.87 -22.56 0.95
CA ALA A 83 -10.32 -22.42 -0.43
C ALA A 83 -9.14 -22.08 -1.34
N GLU A 84 -8.91 -22.89 -2.37
CA GLU A 84 -7.84 -22.70 -3.34
C GLU A 84 -8.43 -22.51 -4.74
N ILE A 85 -8.23 -21.35 -5.36
CA ILE A 85 -8.72 -21.03 -6.70
C ILE A 85 -7.55 -21.06 -7.67
N LEU A 86 -7.40 -22.17 -8.40
CA LEU A 86 -6.32 -22.38 -9.37
C LEU A 86 -6.66 -21.89 -10.77
N GLY A 87 -7.96 -21.70 -11.05
CA GLY A 87 -8.46 -21.30 -12.37
C GLY A 87 -8.31 -19.79 -12.62
N PRO A 88 -8.38 -19.36 -13.89
CA PRO A 88 -8.21 -17.98 -14.30
C PRO A 88 -9.47 -17.13 -14.05
N VAL A 89 -10.00 -17.19 -12.84
CA VAL A 89 -11.16 -16.41 -12.41
C VAL A 89 -10.78 -14.92 -12.38
N LYS A 90 -11.60 -14.09 -13.01
CA LYS A 90 -11.39 -12.65 -13.04
C LYS A 90 -12.23 -11.90 -12.01
N GLU A 91 -13.37 -12.46 -11.64
CA GLU A 91 -14.37 -11.81 -10.81
C GLU A 91 -14.98 -12.79 -9.82
N LEU A 92 -15.09 -12.38 -8.56
CA LEU A 92 -15.86 -13.08 -7.53
C LEU A 92 -17.09 -12.22 -7.21
N THR A 93 -18.01 -12.13 -8.16
CA THR A 93 -19.15 -11.20 -8.10
C THR A 93 -20.50 -11.94 -8.08
N GLY A 94 -21.53 -11.25 -7.63
CA GLY A 94 -22.89 -11.75 -7.57
C GLY A 94 -23.76 -10.97 -6.61
N THR A 95 -25.04 -11.32 -6.52
CA THR A 95 -25.98 -10.72 -5.54
C THR A 95 -25.76 -11.22 -4.12
N THR A 96 -24.99 -12.27 -3.97
CA THR A 96 -24.58 -12.90 -2.69
C THR A 96 -23.09 -13.17 -2.78
N GLY A 97 -22.34 -12.83 -1.77
CA GLY A 97 -20.89 -13.04 -1.74
C GLY A 97 -20.51 -14.52 -1.87
N VAL A 98 -19.48 -14.81 -2.64
CA VAL A 98 -19.08 -16.19 -2.99
C VAL A 98 -18.79 -17.02 -1.74
N PHE A 99 -18.11 -16.45 -0.74
CA PHE A 99 -17.75 -17.08 0.54
C PHE A 99 -18.47 -16.44 1.74
N LEU A 100 -19.58 -15.75 1.52
CA LEU A 100 -20.37 -15.13 2.59
C LEU A 100 -20.65 -16.14 3.71
N GLY A 101 -20.31 -15.80 4.96
CA GLY A 101 -20.60 -16.63 6.14
C GLY A 101 -19.76 -17.91 6.26
N CYS A 102 -18.63 -18.01 5.57
CA CYS A 102 -17.65 -19.09 5.77
C CYS A 102 -16.81 -18.82 7.03
N ALA A 103 -17.43 -18.93 8.22
CA ALA A 103 -16.85 -18.49 9.49
C ALA A 103 -15.51 -19.18 9.84
N ALA A 104 -15.30 -20.43 9.39
CA ALA A 104 -14.06 -21.18 9.64
C ALA A 104 -12.95 -20.89 8.61
N LEU A 105 -13.20 -20.06 7.58
CA LEU A 105 -12.25 -19.84 6.48
C LEU A 105 -11.02 -19.10 6.98
N LYS A 106 -9.87 -19.79 6.95
CA LYS A 106 -8.56 -19.25 7.39
C LYS A 106 -7.63 -18.96 6.24
N ASN A 107 -7.67 -19.79 5.19
CA ASN A 107 -6.73 -19.73 4.08
C ASN A 107 -7.49 -19.65 2.77
N VAL A 108 -7.23 -18.61 2.01
CA VAL A 108 -7.76 -18.41 0.65
C VAL A 108 -6.60 -18.13 -0.28
N THR A 109 -6.48 -18.92 -1.35
CA THR A 109 -5.58 -18.65 -2.46
C THR A 109 -6.38 -18.04 -3.61
N LEU A 110 -6.09 -16.80 -3.96
CA LEU A 110 -6.71 -16.08 -5.07
C LEU A 110 -5.81 -16.15 -6.32
N PRO A 111 -6.38 -16.25 -7.53
CA PRO A 111 -5.59 -16.26 -8.75
C PRO A 111 -5.09 -14.85 -9.12
N ASP A 112 -3.89 -14.75 -9.73
CA ASP A 112 -3.33 -13.48 -10.21
C ASP A 112 -4.19 -12.78 -11.29
N THR A 113 -5.13 -13.52 -11.88
CA THR A 113 -6.08 -13.00 -12.89
C THR A 113 -7.26 -12.25 -12.30
N LEU A 114 -7.44 -12.29 -10.96
CA LEU A 114 -8.58 -11.67 -10.30
C LEU A 114 -8.46 -10.14 -10.33
N THR A 115 -9.48 -9.48 -10.88
CA THR A 115 -9.57 -8.03 -10.98
C THR A 115 -10.67 -7.42 -10.13
N ASN A 116 -11.64 -8.25 -9.70
CA ASN A 116 -12.80 -7.76 -8.94
C ASN A 116 -13.19 -8.74 -7.83
N ILE A 117 -13.26 -8.23 -6.60
CA ILE A 117 -13.87 -8.89 -5.43
C ILE A 117 -15.21 -8.20 -5.20
N GLY A 118 -16.31 -8.92 -5.43
CA GLY A 118 -17.66 -8.36 -5.36
C GLY A 118 -18.17 -8.16 -3.93
N THR A 119 -19.37 -7.59 -3.86
CA THR A 119 -20.08 -7.29 -2.61
C THR A 119 -20.18 -8.52 -1.70
N GLY A 120 -19.76 -8.35 -0.44
CA GLY A 120 -19.87 -9.36 0.61
C GLY A 120 -19.12 -10.67 0.34
N THR A 121 -18.14 -10.68 -0.56
CA THR A 121 -17.45 -11.93 -0.96
C THR A 121 -16.92 -12.72 0.21
N PHE A 122 -16.30 -12.08 1.20
CA PHE A 122 -15.78 -12.68 2.42
C PHE A 122 -16.50 -12.18 3.69
N ASN A 123 -17.71 -11.61 3.54
CA ASN A 123 -18.48 -11.12 4.68
C ASN A 123 -18.75 -12.30 5.67
N GLY A 124 -18.40 -12.10 6.94
CA GLY A 124 -18.55 -13.10 8.01
C GLY A 124 -17.52 -14.23 7.95
N CYS A 125 -16.39 -14.06 7.27
CA CYS A 125 -15.25 -14.99 7.33
C CYS A 125 -14.43 -14.72 8.60
N ALA A 126 -15.03 -14.95 9.77
CA ALA A 126 -14.49 -14.53 11.08
C ALA A 126 -13.10 -15.10 11.41
N SER A 127 -12.74 -16.26 10.86
CA SER A 127 -11.43 -16.91 11.09
C SER A 127 -10.36 -16.50 10.08
N LEU A 128 -10.64 -15.63 9.10
CA LEU A 128 -9.68 -15.22 8.08
C LEU A 128 -8.63 -14.29 8.68
N GLU A 129 -7.40 -14.81 8.87
CA GLU A 129 -6.30 -14.05 9.51
C GLU A 129 -5.51 -13.21 8.51
N LYS A 130 -5.41 -13.68 7.26
CA LYS A 130 -4.68 -13.03 6.18
C LYS A 130 -5.29 -13.36 4.84
N ILE A 131 -5.22 -12.41 3.91
CA ILE A 131 -5.54 -12.61 2.50
C ILE A 131 -4.53 -11.84 1.63
N ASP A 132 -3.91 -12.54 0.68
CA ASP A 132 -3.02 -11.91 -0.28
C ASP A 132 -3.84 -11.48 -1.51
N LEU A 133 -4.10 -10.17 -1.61
CA LEU A 133 -4.83 -9.60 -2.73
C LEU A 133 -3.90 -9.50 -3.96
N PRO A 134 -4.33 -9.98 -5.15
CA PRO A 134 -3.48 -9.96 -6.33
C PRO A 134 -3.23 -8.54 -6.82
N ALA A 135 -2.02 -8.27 -7.33
CA ALA A 135 -1.62 -6.94 -7.82
C ALA A 135 -2.49 -6.39 -8.98
N GLY A 136 -3.18 -7.29 -9.71
CA GLY A 136 -4.12 -6.92 -10.76
C GLY A 136 -5.52 -6.52 -10.28
N LEU A 137 -5.78 -6.54 -8.97
CA LEU A 137 -7.09 -6.17 -8.42
C LEU A 137 -7.36 -4.68 -8.61
N THR A 138 -8.55 -4.35 -9.13
CA THR A 138 -8.98 -2.98 -9.40
C THR A 138 -10.25 -2.59 -8.65
N GLU A 139 -10.99 -3.56 -8.15
CA GLU A 139 -12.26 -3.31 -7.47
C GLU A 139 -12.45 -4.22 -6.25
N ILE A 140 -12.81 -3.59 -5.13
CA ILE A 140 -13.30 -4.23 -3.90
C ILE A 140 -14.76 -3.80 -3.72
N GLY A 141 -15.66 -4.74 -3.54
CA GLY A 141 -17.10 -4.48 -3.36
C GLY A 141 -17.46 -4.08 -1.94
N LYS A 142 -18.63 -3.46 -1.80
CA LYS A 142 -19.24 -3.14 -0.51
C LYS A 142 -19.26 -4.38 0.39
N GLU A 143 -18.93 -4.22 1.67
CA GLU A 143 -18.94 -5.30 2.69
C GLU A 143 -18.02 -6.50 2.36
N ALA A 144 -17.04 -6.34 1.46
CA ALA A 144 -16.25 -7.46 0.95
C ALA A 144 -15.56 -8.27 2.06
N PHE A 145 -15.10 -7.62 3.13
CA PHE A 145 -14.44 -8.22 4.30
C PHE A 145 -15.15 -7.88 5.62
N ASN A 146 -16.44 -7.50 5.56
CA ASN A 146 -17.21 -7.20 6.77
C ASN A 146 -17.24 -8.42 7.72
N GLY A 147 -16.94 -8.22 9.00
CA GLY A 147 -16.92 -9.30 9.99
C GLY A 147 -15.79 -10.32 9.81
N CYS A 148 -14.70 -9.96 9.13
CA CYS A 148 -13.46 -10.73 9.15
C CYS A 148 -12.70 -10.45 10.46
N GLU A 149 -13.24 -10.90 11.59
CA GLU A 149 -12.82 -10.54 12.94
C GLU A 149 -11.34 -10.84 13.24
N SER A 150 -10.76 -11.84 12.59
CA SER A 150 -9.37 -12.26 12.77
C SER A 150 -8.39 -11.63 11.80
N LEU A 151 -8.85 -10.83 10.82
CA LEU A 151 -8.01 -10.24 9.78
C LEU A 151 -7.05 -9.22 10.39
N LYS A 152 -5.73 -9.42 10.18
CA LYS A 152 -4.67 -8.60 10.78
C LYS A 152 -4.19 -7.49 9.86
N GLU A 153 -4.21 -7.70 8.56
CA GLU A 153 -3.65 -6.77 7.59
C GLU A 153 -4.63 -6.54 6.43
N ALA A 154 -4.78 -5.28 6.03
CA ALA A 154 -5.48 -4.85 4.83
C ALA A 154 -4.48 -4.10 3.92
N ILE A 155 -3.79 -4.84 3.05
CA ILE A 155 -2.84 -4.29 2.07
C ILE A 155 -3.57 -4.17 0.73
N ILE A 156 -3.90 -2.95 0.35
CA ILE A 156 -4.73 -2.68 -0.83
C ILE A 156 -3.83 -2.49 -2.05
N PRO A 157 -4.05 -3.24 -3.16
CA PRO A 157 -3.24 -3.11 -4.37
C PRO A 157 -3.42 -1.76 -5.09
N ASP A 158 -2.38 -1.32 -5.81
CA ASP A 158 -2.30 -0.03 -6.51
C ASP A 158 -3.43 0.21 -7.53
N GLY A 159 -4.04 -0.85 -8.06
CA GLY A 159 -5.15 -0.74 -9.02
C GLY A 159 -6.49 -0.32 -8.41
N VAL A 160 -6.63 -0.38 -7.08
CA VAL A 160 -7.88 -0.02 -6.37
C VAL A 160 -7.91 1.48 -6.15
N THR A 161 -9.00 2.14 -6.56
CA THR A 161 -9.14 3.60 -6.49
C THR A 161 -10.13 4.09 -5.45
N GLU A 162 -10.89 3.20 -4.84
CA GLU A 162 -11.82 3.54 -3.74
C GLU A 162 -11.90 2.40 -2.71
N ILE A 163 -12.08 2.75 -1.46
CA ILE A 163 -12.46 1.80 -0.41
C ILE A 163 -13.97 1.92 -0.22
N PRO A 164 -14.76 0.90 -0.56
CA PRO A 164 -16.22 1.00 -0.50
C PRO A 164 -16.74 0.95 0.94
N SER A 165 -18.02 1.35 1.10
CA SER A 165 -18.68 1.31 2.39
C SER A 165 -18.68 -0.08 3.01
N TYR A 166 -18.42 -0.14 4.32
CA TYR A 166 -18.39 -1.35 5.13
C TYR A 166 -17.33 -2.39 4.71
N ALA A 167 -16.35 -2.01 3.90
CA ALA A 167 -15.39 -2.97 3.33
C ALA A 167 -14.67 -3.81 4.40
N PHE A 168 -14.24 -3.19 5.49
CA PHE A 168 -13.51 -3.81 6.61
C PHE A 168 -14.20 -3.59 7.96
N THR A 169 -15.51 -3.34 7.97
CA THR A 169 -16.28 -3.22 9.22
C THR A 169 -16.17 -4.49 10.04
N GLY A 170 -15.95 -4.36 11.35
CA GLY A 170 -15.85 -5.50 12.26
C GLY A 170 -14.57 -6.35 12.10
N CYS A 171 -13.54 -5.84 11.42
CA CYS A 171 -12.21 -6.47 11.38
C CYS A 171 -11.46 -6.16 12.70
N LEU A 172 -11.88 -6.78 13.80
CA LEU A 172 -11.49 -6.44 15.18
C LEU A 172 -9.99 -6.62 15.46
N ALA A 173 -9.34 -7.55 14.76
CA ALA A 173 -7.92 -7.86 14.93
C ALA A 173 -7.00 -7.05 13.99
N LEU A 174 -7.52 -6.07 13.26
CA LEU A 174 -6.75 -5.33 12.26
C LEU A 174 -5.62 -4.53 12.94
N GLU A 175 -4.39 -4.84 12.56
CA GLU A 175 -3.14 -4.24 13.06
C GLU A 175 -2.59 -3.23 12.06
N LYS A 176 -2.78 -3.49 10.75
CA LYS A 176 -2.15 -2.73 9.67
C LYS A 176 -3.11 -2.49 8.50
N VAL A 177 -3.12 -1.24 8.03
CA VAL A 177 -3.81 -0.82 6.80
C VAL A 177 -2.80 -0.12 5.89
N GLU A 178 -2.66 -0.60 4.65
CA GLU A 178 -1.88 0.08 3.61
C GLU A 178 -2.82 0.46 2.46
N LEU A 179 -2.95 1.77 2.23
CA LEU A 179 -3.73 2.33 1.13
C LEU A 179 -2.77 2.78 0.02
N PRO A 180 -3.02 2.44 -1.25
CA PRO A 180 -2.18 2.89 -2.35
C PRO A 180 -2.43 4.36 -2.69
N GLU A 181 -1.43 5.01 -3.31
CA GLU A 181 -1.50 6.39 -3.78
C GLU A 181 -2.62 6.69 -4.81
N GLY A 182 -3.26 5.65 -5.35
CA GLY A 182 -4.38 5.78 -6.28
C GLY A 182 -5.76 5.94 -5.64
N ILE A 183 -5.88 5.80 -4.31
CA ILE A 183 -7.16 5.92 -3.60
C ILE A 183 -7.67 7.36 -3.66
N THR A 184 -8.92 7.56 -4.06
CA THR A 184 -9.57 8.87 -4.13
C THR A 184 -10.68 9.08 -3.11
N SER A 185 -11.26 7.98 -2.60
CA SER A 185 -12.36 8.04 -1.63
C SER A 185 -12.38 6.86 -0.66
N ILE A 186 -12.86 7.13 0.56
CA ILE A 186 -13.09 6.13 1.60
C ILE A 186 -14.57 6.16 1.98
N GLY A 187 -15.22 5.01 1.87
CA GLY A 187 -16.65 4.83 2.07
C GLY A 187 -17.08 4.84 3.55
N GLU A 188 -18.38 4.90 3.74
CA GLU A 188 -19.04 4.88 5.05
C GLU A 188 -18.72 3.58 5.80
N TYR A 189 -18.35 3.67 7.10
CA TYR A 189 -17.96 2.54 7.96
C TYR A 189 -16.83 1.65 7.38
N ALA A 190 -16.00 2.18 6.48
CA ALA A 190 -15.01 1.37 5.76
C ALA A 190 -14.04 0.64 6.71
N PHE A 191 -13.62 1.28 7.79
CA PHE A 191 -12.74 0.76 8.85
C PHE A 191 -13.38 0.93 10.25
N ASP A 192 -14.69 0.77 10.36
CA ASP A 192 -15.33 0.69 11.68
C ASP A 192 -14.99 -0.66 12.33
N LEU A 193 -13.95 -0.67 13.14
CA LEU A 193 -13.38 -1.84 13.80
C LEU A 193 -14.11 -2.17 15.12
N THR A 194 -15.41 -1.95 15.16
CA THR A 194 -16.25 -2.25 16.33
C THR A 194 -17.17 -3.43 16.09
N ALA A 195 -17.63 -4.06 17.17
CA ALA A 195 -18.71 -5.04 17.16
C ALA A 195 -19.65 -4.78 18.34
N GLU A 196 -20.90 -5.20 18.22
CA GLU A 196 -21.88 -5.13 19.31
C GLU A 196 -21.49 -6.10 20.43
N ASN A 197 -21.32 -5.60 21.65
CA ASN A 197 -21.04 -6.42 22.83
C ASN A 197 -22.34 -6.92 23.49
N ASP A 198 -22.21 -7.71 24.56
CA ASP A 198 -23.34 -8.27 25.31
C ASP A 198 -24.27 -7.19 25.93
N SER A 199 -23.80 -5.95 26.03
CA SER A 199 -24.56 -4.80 26.55
C SER A 199 -25.28 -4.00 25.46
N GLY A 200 -25.11 -4.39 24.18
CA GLY A 200 -25.67 -3.70 23.02
C GLY A 200 -24.84 -2.46 22.57
N GLU A 201 -23.61 -2.34 23.04
CA GLU A 201 -22.71 -1.25 22.68
C GLU A 201 -21.77 -1.69 21.58
N TYR A 202 -21.49 -0.81 20.63
CA TYR A 202 -20.51 -1.06 19.55
C TYR A 202 -19.11 -0.64 20.02
N VAL A 203 -18.25 -1.61 20.30
CA VAL A 203 -16.90 -1.39 20.84
C VAL A 203 -15.89 -2.33 20.20
N ASN A 204 -14.61 -2.00 20.31
CA ASN A 204 -13.52 -2.93 20.16
C ASN A 204 -12.81 -3.08 21.51
N GLU A 205 -12.97 -4.23 22.14
CA GLU A 205 -12.42 -4.49 23.48
C GLU A 205 -10.88 -4.61 23.48
N ASN A 206 -10.29 -4.88 22.32
CA ASN A 206 -8.86 -5.09 22.18
C ASN A 206 -8.32 -4.51 20.85
N PRO A 207 -8.41 -3.19 20.66
CA PRO A 207 -7.99 -2.56 19.42
C PRO A 207 -6.49 -2.76 19.14
N LYS A 208 -6.15 -3.08 17.90
CA LYS A 208 -4.78 -3.40 17.46
C LYS A 208 -4.19 -2.38 16.49
N LEU A 209 -5.04 -1.67 15.75
CA LEU A 209 -4.60 -0.77 14.70
C LEU A 209 -3.61 0.27 15.24
N GLU A 210 -2.41 0.28 14.64
CA GLU A 210 -1.32 1.19 15.02
C GLU A 210 -1.39 2.49 14.24
N SER A 211 -1.70 2.41 12.96
CA SER A 211 -1.84 3.58 12.10
C SER A 211 -2.71 3.31 10.90
N ILE A 212 -3.24 4.40 10.34
CA ILE A 212 -3.79 4.44 8.99
C ILE A 212 -3.27 5.70 8.30
N ASN A 213 -2.60 5.51 7.16
CA ASN A 213 -2.16 6.59 6.31
C ASN A 213 -3.25 6.90 5.29
N ILE A 214 -3.60 8.16 5.18
CA ILE A 214 -4.55 8.68 4.19
C ILE A 214 -3.73 9.36 3.08
N PRO A 215 -3.58 8.73 1.92
CA PRO A 215 -2.81 9.26 0.81
C PRO A 215 -3.27 10.65 0.35
N SER A 216 -2.37 11.42 -0.20
CA SER A 216 -2.64 12.79 -0.70
C SER A 216 -3.72 12.85 -1.79
N THR A 217 -3.97 11.75 -2.46
CA THR A 217 -5.00 11.58 -3.51
C THR A 217 -6.41 11.43 -2.97
N VAL A 218 -6.60 11.15 -1.67
CA VAL A 218 -7.94 11.01 -1.05
C VAL A 218 -8.60 12.38 -0.96
N THR A 219 -9.67 12.58 -1.69
CA THR A 219 -10.43 13.82 -1.73
C THR A 219 -11.71 13.80 -0.90
N SER A 220 -12.20 12.60 -0.55
CA SER A 220 -13.45 12.45 0.22
C SER A 220 -13.44 11.25 1.15
N ILE A 221 -13.98 11.44 2.35
CA ILE A 221 -14.16 10.40 3.38
C ILE A 221 -15.61 10.46 3.86
N ALA A 222 -16.32 9.34 3.79
CA ALA A 222 -17.73 9.24 4.16
C ALA A 222 -17.94 8.94 5.67
N GLY A 223 -19.20 8.87 6.11
CA GLY A 223 -19.58 8.78 7.52
C GLY A 223 -18.98 7.60 8.27
N ASN A 224 -18.56 7.82 9.52
CA ASN A 224 -18.00 6.80 10.43
C ASN A 224 -16.91 5.92 9.81
N PHE A 225 -16.04 6.49 8.98
CA PHE A 225 -15.05 5.71 8.21
C PHE A 225 -14.11 4.88 9.09
N LEU A 226 -13.84 5.33 10.31
CA LEU A 226 -12.93 4.72 11.28
C LEU A 226 -13.58 4.70 12.67
N GLY A 227 -13.43 3.59 13.39
CA GLY A 227 -13.89 3.41 14.76
C GLY A 227 -13.12 2.28 15.45
N GLY A 228 -13.28 2.13 16.76
CA GLY A 228 -12.64 1.05 17.52
C GLY A 228 -11.11 1.15 17.59
N VAL A 229 -10.57 2.36 17.66
CA VAL A 229 -9.12 2.63 17.76
C VAL A 229 -8.60 2.50 19.18
N LYS A 230 -7.27 2.42 19.36
CA LYS A 230 -6.60 2.35 20.66
C LYS A 230 -6.87 3.59 21.49
N ALA A 231 -6.94 3.43 22.83
CA ALA A 231 -7.09 4.52 23.77
C ALA A 231 -5.88 5.45 23.81
N ASN A 232 -6.08 6.67 24.30
CA ASN A 232 -5.02 7.66 24.58
C ASN A 232 -4.17 8.10 23.36
N GLY A 233 -4.69 7.96 22.13
CA GLY A 233 -3.97 8.38 20.95
C GLY A 233 -2.91 7.40 20.43
N ASP A 234 -2.89 6.17 20.94
CA ASP A 234 -1.92 5.14 20.49
C ASP A 234 -2.16 4.64 19.04
N THR A 235 -3.26 5.06 18.40
CA THR A 235 -3.48 4.89 16.97
C THR A 235 -3.14 6.19 16.26
N ALA A 236 -2.30 6.14 15.21
CA ALA A 236 -1.96 7.29 14.39
C ALA A 236 -2.87 7.38 13.16
N LEU A 237 -3.54 8.53 12.98
CA LEU A 237 -4.24 8.90 11.74
C LEU A 237 -3.37 9.91 10.99
N ILE A 238 -2.79 9.50 9.87
CA ILE A 238 -1.77 10.26 9.17
C ILE A 238 -2.33 10.73 7.83
N PHE A 239 -2.41 12.02 7.62
CA PHE A 239 -2.77 12.62 6.34
C PHE A 239 -1.50 13.03 5.59
N GLU A 240 -1.38 12.64 4.32
CA GLU A 240 -0.22 12.93 3.48
C GLU A 240 -0.44 14.15 2.56
N GLY A 241 -1.69 14.61 2.44
CA GLY A 241 -2.07 15.71 1.56
C GLY A 241 -1.81 17.10 2.15
N GLU A 242 -1.59 18.09 1.28
CA GLU A 242 -1.50 19.51 1.67
C GLU A 242 -2.85 20.10 2.17
N ASN A 243 -3.94 19.43 1.86
CA ASN A 243 -5.28 19.80 2.31
C ASN A 243 -6.00 18.58 2.87
N PRO A 244 -6.80 18.75 3.94
CA PRO A 244 -7.65 17.67 4.43
C PRO A 244 -8.67 17.27 3.36
N PRO A 245 -9.04 15.98 3.27
CA PRO A 245 -10.15 15.54 2.42
C PRO A 245 -11.47 16.18 2.88
N THR A 246 -12.46 16.20 1.99
CA THR A 246 -13.83 16.56 2.37
C THR A 246 -14.44 15.44 3.20
N PHE A 247 -14.89 15.76 4.41
CA PHE A 247 -15.56 14.82 5.29
C PHE A 247 -17.08 14.85 5.05
N GLY A 248 -17.67 13.68 4.84
CA GLY A 248 -19.12 13.52 4.81
C GLY A 248 -19.75 13.67 6.21
N SER A 249 -21.07 13.81 6.26
CA SER A 249 -21.79 13.91 7.54
C SER A 249 -21.46 12.71 8.45
N GLY A 250 -21.01 13.00 9.68
CA GLY A 250 -20.64 11.98 10.66
C GLY A 250 -19.37 11.21 10.33
N ALA A 251 -18.52 11.68 9.40
CA ALA A 251 -17.30 10.96 9.02
C ALA A 251 -16.38 10.69 10.21
N LEU A 252 -16.32 11.59 11.17
CA LEU A 252 -15.45 11.53 12.33
C LEU A 252 -16.13 11.03 13.61
N ASP A 253 -17.43 10.67 13.57
CA ASP A 253 -18.21 10.31 14.75
C ASP A 253 -17.64 9.09 15.50
N GLY A 254 -17.07 8.14 14.78
CA GLY A 254 -16.46 6.93 15.35
C GLY A 254 -15.14 7.18 16.11
N ILE A 255 -14.51 8.35 15.93
CA ILE A 255 -13.21 8.72 16.50
C ILE A 255 -13.23 10.10 17.18
N SER A 256 -14.37 10.79 17.26
CA SER A 256 -14.56 12.08 17.93
C SER A 256 -15.54 11.94 19.11
N GLY A 257 -15.70 12.99 19.91
CA GLY A 257 -16.59 12.95 21.08
C GLY A 257 -15.89 12.56 22.39
N GLU A 258 -16.61 12.67 23.52
CA GLU A 258 -16.03 12.48 24.87
C GLU A 258 -15.90 11.01 25.27
N SER A 259 -16.73 10.13 24.68
CA SER A 259 -16.84 8.72 25.07
C SER A 259 -16.12 7.75 24.19
N VAL A 260 -15.44 8.22 23.14
CA VAL A 260 -14.71 7.37 22.19
C VAL A 260 -13.20 7.57 22.30
N ASN A 261 -12.44 6.53 21.98
CA ASN A 261 -11.00 6.63 21.84
C ASN A 261 -10.67 7.46 20.61
N LYS A 262 -9.77 8.45 20.76
CA LYS A 262 -9.35 9.32 19.67
C LYS A 262 -7.97 8.90 19.17
N PRO A 263 -7.75 8.86 17.84
CA PRO A 263 -6.41 8.72 17.29
C PRO A 263 -5.59 10.00 17.50
N THR A 264 -4.28 9.89 17.41
CA THR A 264 -3.44 11.07 17.21
C THR A 264 -3.39 11.37 15.70
N VAL A 265 -3.72 12.62 15.35
CA VAL A 265 -3.76 13.06 13.95
C VAL A 265 -2.45 13.72 13.58
N TYR A 266 -1.83 13.28 12.48
CA TYR A 266 -0.61 13.83 11.90
C TYR A 266 -0.89 14.38 10.50
N TYR A 267 -0.20 15.46 10.13
CA TYR A 267 -0.30 16.11 8.81
C TYR A 267 1.02 16.82 8.48
N PRO A 268 1.33 17.09 7.18
CA PRO A 268 2.56 17.74 6.77
C PRO A 268 2.74 19.14 7.40
N ALA A 269 3.98 19.53 7.70
CA ALA A 269 4.27 20.81 8.36
C ALA A 269 3.81 22.03 7.53
N GLU A 270 3.92 21.93 6.21
CA GLU A 270 3.47 22.94 5.25
C GLU A 270 1.94 23.08 5.17
N ALA A 271 1.20 22.08 5.65
CA ALA A 271 -0.26 22.01 5.59
C ALA A 271 -0.97 22.50 6.88
N VAL A 272 -0.22 23.01 7.86
CA VAL A 272 -0.75 23.35 9.18
C VAL A 272 -1.98 24.25 9.11
N ASP A 273 -1.96 25.30 8.29
CA ASP A 273 -3.08 26.25 8.17
C ASP A 273 -4.37 25.59 7.67
N ALA A 274 -4.25 24.61 6.75
CA ALA A 274 -5.40 23.89 6.20
C ALA A 274 -6.02 22.93 7.21
N TYR A 275 -5.20 22.23 7.99
CA TYR A 275 -5.66 21.24 8.96
C TYR A 275 -6.13 21.82 10.28
N THR A 276 -5.63 23.01 10.69
CA THR A 276 -5.92 23.64 11.97
C THR A 276 -6.81 24.88 11.88
N SER A 277 -7.34 25.20 10.69
CA SER A 277 -8.30 26.32 10.55
C SER A 277 -9.54 26.08 11.44
N GLU A 278 -10.12 27.16 11.97
CA GLU A 278 -11.32 27.08 12.84
C GLU A 278 -12.51 26.40 12.14
N ASP A 279 -12.57 26.47 10.82
CA ASP A 279 -13.62 25.85 10.00
C ASP A 279 -13.28 24.38 9.62
N SER A 280 -12.09 23.88 9.98
CA SER A 280 -11.69 22.49 9.70
C SER A 280 -12.57 21.49 10.47
N ASP A 281 -13.09 20.47 9.79
CA ASP A 281 -13.83 19.38 10.41
C ASP A 281 -13.01 18.69 11.54
N LEU A 282 -11.69 18.61 11.39
CA LEU A 282 -10.81 18.03 12.40
C LEU A 282 -10.75 18.88 13.68
N VAL A 283 -10.75 20.20 13.55
CA VAL A 283 -10.78 21.15 14.69
C VAL A 283 -12.17 21.14 15.34
N THR A 284 -13.24 21.24 14.57
CA THR A 284 -14.61 21.28 15.08
C THR A 284 -15.01 19.99 15.81
N ASN A 285 -14.40 18.85 15.43
CA ASN A 285 -14.58 17.55 16.10
C ASN A 285 -13.53 17.29 17.21
N GLY A 286 -12.64 18.24 17.50
CA GLY A 286 -11.66 18.16 18.58
C GLY A 286 -10.60 17.07 18.39
N LEU A 287 -10.24 16.76 17.15
CA LEU A 287 -9.17 15.84 16.79
C LEU A 287 -7.83 16.56 16.61
N VAL A 288 -7.88 17.82 16.21
CA VAL A 288 -6.74 18.72 16.09
C VAL A 288 -7.06 20.01 16.82
N SER A 289 -6.07 20.63 17.46
CA SER A 289 -6.25 21.94 18.11
C SER A 289 -6.14 23.05 17.07
N ALA A 290 -6.97 24.08 17.19
CA ALA A 290 -6.77 25.33 16.47
C ALA A 290 -5.41 25.95 16.87
N PRO A 291 -4.72 26.68 15.96
CA PRO A 291 -3.42 27.26 16.27
C PRO A 291 -3.53 28.25 17.43
N VAL A 292 -2.66 28.09 18.42
CA VAL A 292 -2.45 29.07 19.48
C VAL A 292 -1.32 29.99 19.03
N GLU A 293 -1.55 31.31 19.06
CA GLU A 293 -0.57 32.27 18.60
C GLU A 293 0.76 32.12 19.37
N GLY A 294 1.83 31.70 18.66
CA GLY A 294 3.17 31.51 19.21
C GLY A 294 3.51 30.10 19.69
N GLU A 295 2.62 29.11 19.54
CA GLU A 295 2.90 27.71 19.81
C GLU A 295 2.98 26.90 18.48
N GLU A 296 4.02 26.06 18.32
CA GLU A 296 4.10 25.12 17.23
C GLU A 296 3.18 23.92 17.51
N ASN A 297 2.43 23.48 16.50
CA ASN A 297 1.62 22.28 16.62
C ASN A 297 2.53 21.03 16.61
N SER A 298 2.52 20.27 17.69
CA SER A 298 3.39 19.10 17.87
C SER A 298 3.07 17.91 16.94
N ASN A 299 1.95 17.96 16.22
CA ASN A 299 1.52 16.88 15.33
C ASN A 299 1.94 17.07 13.87
N GLN A 300 2.63 18.18 13.54
CA GLN A 300 3.16 18.40 12.19
C GLN A 300 4.52 17.72 12.00
N TYR A 301 4.83 17.36 10.76
CA TYR A 301 6.10 16.74 10.40
C TYR A 301 6.52 17.07 8.97
N SER A 302 7.83 17.10 8.74
CA SER A 302 8.43 17.19 7.41
C SER A 302 9.74 16.42 7.36
N LEU A 303 10.11 15.92 6.18
CA LEU A 303 11.39 15.27 5.93
C LEU A 303 11.86 15.60 4.53
N ALA A 304 13.08 16.11 4.42
CA ALA A 304 13.75 16.28 3.15
C ALA A 304 15.20 15.79 3.25
N VAL A 305 15.67 15.08 2.24
CA VAL A 305 17.04 14.55 2.18
C VAL A 305 17.68 14.96 0.86
N SER A 306 18.84 15.61 0.94
CA SER A 306 19.55 16.09 -0.25
C SER A 306 21.01 15.64 -0.25
N PRO A 307 21.53 15.18 -1.41
CA PRO A 307 20.84 14.96 -2.71
C PRO A 307 20.04 13.65 -2.74
N SER A 308 19.08 13.54 -3.65
CA SER A 308 18.24 12.34 -3.86
C SER A 308 18.99 11.14 -4.49
N ALA A 309 20.12 11.41 -5.15
CA ALA A 309 21.00 10.38 -5.72
C ALA A 309 22.46 10.82 -5.72
N THR A 310 23.39 9.87 -5.53
CA THR A 310 24.82 10.15 -5.52
C THR A 310 25.67 8.92 -5.78
N SER A 311 26.99 9.13 -5.89
CA SER A 311 27.97 8.05 -5.93
C SER A 311 29.14 8.27 -4.97
N VAL A 312 29.70 7.17 -4.50
CA VAL A 312 30.85 7.13 -3.59
C VAL A 312 31.80 6.00 -4.00
N TYR A 313 33.07 6.12 -3.78
CA TYR A 313 34.01 5.01 -3.97
C TYR A 313 33.99 4.04 -2.79
N GLU A 314 34.39 2.79 -3.05
CA GLU A 314 34.67 1.84 -1.98
C GLU A 314 35.62 2.43 -0.92
N ASN A 315 35.27 2.23 0.35
CA ASN A 315 35.97 2.73 1.54
C ASN A 315 36.05 4.28 1.66
N ASN A 316 35.25 5.01 0.90
CA ASN A 316 35.06 6.45 1.06
C ASN A 316 33.67 6.74 1.64
N THR A 317 33.52 7.96 2.16
CA THR A 317 32.24 8.45 2.71
C THR A 317 31.70 9.64 1.92
N ILE A 318 30.39 9.80 1.97
CA ILE A 318 29.67 10.98 1.49
C ILE A 318 28.60 11.33 2.52
N ASN A 319 28.25 12.61 2.63
CA ASN A 319 27.22 13.09 3.55
C ASN A 319 26.02 13.61 2.78
N PHE A 320 24.81 13.29 3.28
CA PHE A 320 23.55 13.90 2.88
C PHE A 320 23.10 14.88 3.94
N THR A 321 22.46 15.95 3.52
CA THR A 321 21.78 16.86 4.44
C THR A 321 20.38 16.31 4.73
N VAL A 322 19.96 16.37 6.00
CA VAL A 322 18.61 16.04 6.44
C VAL A 322 17.98 17.27 7.04
N GLU A 323 16.86 17.69 6.47
CA GLU A 323 16.01 18.74 7.01
C GLU A 323 14.71 18.09 7.46
N SER A 324 14.33 18.26 8.72
CA SER A 324 13.13 17.61 9.26
C SER A 324 12.48 18.44 10.35
N THR A 325 11.15 18.38 10.40
CA THR A 325 10.32 18.71 11.56
C THR A 325 9.80 17.40 12.14
N LEU A 326 9.98 17.20 13.43
CA LEU A 326 9.60 15.97 14.10
C LEU A 326 8.44 16.23 15.08
N PRO A 327 7.35 15.43 15.04
CA PRO A 327 6.39 15.42 16.13
C PRO A 327 7.05 15.01 17.46
N GLN A 328 6.38 15.32 18.56
CA GLN A 328 6.84 14.90 19.88
C GLN A 328 7.02 13.39 19.92
N ASP A 329 8.12 12.92 20.53
CA ASP A 329 8.49 11.51 20.68
C ASP A 329 8.82 10.77 19.36
N ALA A 330 8.80 11.44 18.21
CA ALA A 330 9.26 10.88 16.95
C ALA A 330 10.80 10.90 16.85
N THR A 331 11.35 9.96 16.10
CA THR A 331 12.80 9.81 15.89
C THR A 331 13.13 9.63 14.42
N LEU A 332 14.32 10.11 14.00
CA LEU A 332 14.86 9.79 12.69
C LEU A 332 15.56 8.43 12.72
N MET A 333 15.31 7.64 11.69
CA MET A 333 15.98 6.38 11.43
C MET A 333 16.66 6.41 10.06
N VAL A 334 17.73 5.65 9.90
CA VAL A 334 18.40 5.47 8.61
C VAL A 334 18.70 4.01 8.37
N GLU A 335 18.35 3.52 7.19
CA GLU A 335 18.56 2.12 6.79
C GLU A 335 19.19 2.05 5.39
N SER A 336 19.91 0.97 5.13
CA SER A 336 20.44 0.68 3.80
C SER A 336 19.83 -0.63 3.29
N SER A 337 19.31 -0.61 2.06
CA SER A 337 18.76 -1.80 1.40
C SER A 337 19.81 -2.91 1.20
N ASN A 338 21.10 -2.56 1.20
CA ASN A 338 22.19 -3.52 1.06
C ASN A 338 23.48 -3.04 1.76
N THR A 339 23.66 -3.43 3.01
CA THR A 339 24.84 -3.07 3.82
C THR A 339 26.16 -3.66 3.30
N LYS A 340 26.11 -4.64 2.37
CA LYS A 340 27.30 -5.15 1.68
C LYS A 340 27.77 -4.23 0.57
N VAL A 341 26.91 -3.33 0.11
CA VAL A 341 27.22 -2.32 -0.92
C VAL A 341 27.51 -0.98 -0.26
N ALA A 342 26.61 -0.48 0.58
CA ALA A 342 26.81 0.75 1.33
C ALA A 342 26.22 0.66 2.73
N THR A 343 26.87 1.30 3.70
CA THR A 343 26.33 1.49 5.06
C THR A 343 26.00 2.96 5.28
N ALA A 344 25.03 3.24 6.14
CA ALA A 344 24.61 4.60 6.48
C ALA A 344 24.54 4.79 8.00
N ALA A 345 24.85 5.99 8.46
CA ALA A 345 24.76 6.37 9.87
C ALA A 345 24.26 7.81 9.99
N LEU A 346 23.25 8.03 10.85
CA LEU A 346 22.74 9.34 11.18
C LEU A 346 23.72 10.08 12.12
N SER A 347 23.93 11.37 11.90
CA SER A 347 24.71 12.21 12.82
C SER A 347 23.99 12.40 14.16
N SER A 348 24.73 12.72 15.21
CA SER A 348 24.17 12.91 16.55
C SER A 348 23.21 14.10 16.66
N ASP A 349 23.35 15.09 15.79
CA ASP A 349 22.45 16.26 15.67
C ASP A 349 21.26 16.01 14.73
N GLN A 350 21.20 14.80 14.14
CA GLN A 350 20.15 14.36 13.21
C GLN A 350 19.99 15.22 11.93
N LYS A 351 21.01 16.00 11.57
CA LYS A 351 21.00 16.89 10.40
C LYS A 351 21.76 16.37 9.20
N SER A 352 22.43 15.24 9.35
CA SER A 352 23.14 14.62 8.23
C SER A 352 23.21 13.12 8.35
N VAL A 353 23.29 12.46 7.19
CA VAL A 353 23.56 11.02 7.09
C VAL A 353 24.91 10.83 6.42
N THR A 354 25.80 10.12 7.08
CA THR A 354 27.09 9.69 6.50
C THR A 354 26.92 8.31 5.88
N VAL A 355 27.15 8.21 4.57
CA VAL A 355 27.14 6.93 3.84
C VAL A 355 28.54 6.52 3.49
N THR A 356 28.87 5.26 3.78
CA THR A 356 30.17 4.64 3.45
C THR A 356 29.99 3.59 2.36
N GLY A 357 30.70 3.73 1.25
CA GLY A 357 30.78 2.71 0.20
C GLY A 357 31.58 1.50 0.70
N VAL A 358 31.00 0.31 0.59
CA VAL A 358 31.60 -0.95 1.06
C VAL A 358 32.13 -1.76 -0.12
N LYS A 359 31.30 -1.93 -1.16
CA LYS A 359 31.63 -2.69 -2.37
C LYS A 359 30.85 -2.15 -3.56
N GLU A 360 31.44 -2.26 -4.76
CA GLU A 360 30.79 -1.89 -6.01
C GLU A 360 29.36 -2.43 -6.11
N GLY A 361 28.41 -1.54 -6.49
CA GLY A 361 27.00 -1.84 -6.63
C GLY A 361 26.12 -0.62 -6.36
N THR A 362 24.81 -0.87 -6.25
CA THR A 362 23.84 0.16 -5.91
C THR A 362 23.08 -0.24 -4.66
N ALA A 363 22.86 0.71 -3.76
CA ALA A 363 22.03 0.57 -2.57
C ALA A 363 21.11 1.78 -2.43
N THR A 364 19.91 1.57 -1.91
CA THR A 364 19.02 2.64 -1.49
C THR A 364 19.23 2.90 -0.01
N ILE A 365 19.46 4.14 0.35
CA ILE A 365 19.50 4.61 1.74
C ILE A 365 18.15 5.26 2.03
N THR A 366 17.42 4.71 2.97
CA THR A 366 16.12 5.23 3.42
C THR A 366 16.33 5.99 4.72
N VAL A 367 15.90 7.24 4.76
CA VAL A 367 15.78 8.05 5.99
C VAL A 367 14.29 8.13 6.30
N SER A 368 13.91 7.86 7.54
CA SER A 368 12.49 7.88 7.93
C SER A 368 12.28 8.55 9.28
N ILE A 369 11.14 9.22 9.43
CA ILE A 369 10.60 9.67 10.71
C ILE A 369 9.77 8.53 11.25
N LYS A 370 10.10 8.05 12.47
CA LYS A 370 9.32 7.03 13.17
C LYS A 370 8.76 7.57 14.48
N LEU A 371 7.49 7.24 14.73
CA LEU A 371 6.82 7.41 16.01
C LEU A 371 6.45 6.01 16.52
N SER A 372 7.15 5.52 17.55
CA SER A 372 7.08 4.12 17.96
C SER A 372 7.42 3.21 16.77
N ASP A 373 6.50 2.35 16.31
CA ASP A 373 6.67 1.49 15.16
C ASP A 373 6.07 2.05 13.85
N VAL A 374 5.45 3.23 13.92
CA VAL A 374 4.81 3.91 12.78
C VAL A 374 5.82 4.74 12.01
N VAL A 375 5.87 4.60 10.68
CA VAL A 375 6.63 5.47 9.78
C VAL A 375 5.74 6.61 9.34
N LEU A 376 6.05 7.85 9.77
CA LEU A 376 5.29 9.06 9.40
C LEU A 376 5.70 9.59 8.02
N ALA A 377 7.00 9.56 7.73
CA ALA A 377 7.56 9.96 6.44
C ALA A 377 8.83 9.17 6.14
N SER A 378 9.15 9.00 4.86
CA SER A 378 10.41 8.38 4.43
C SER A 378 10.91 8.99 3.13
N GLU A 379 12.24 9.17 3.06
CA GLU A 379 12.95 9.65 1.86
C GLU A 379 14.02 8.63 1.44
N ASN A 380 14.11 8.41 0.14
CA ASN A 380 15.01 7.42 -0.44
C ASN A 380 16.12 8.10 -1.26
N VAL A 381 17.36 7.76 -0.94
CA VAL A 381 18.53 8.21 -1.69
C VAL A 381 19.20 7.03 -2.37
N THR A 382 19.31 7.06 -3.69
CA THR A 382 20.04 6.05 -4.45
C THR A 382 21.54 6.33 -4.38
N VAL A 383 22.31 5.37 -3.86
CA VAL A 383 23.78 5.45 -3.77
C VAL A 383 24.41 4.40 -4.66
N THR A 384 25.24 4.85 -5.60
CA THR A 384 26.10 3.98 -6.40
C THR A 384 27.48 3.94 -5.78
N VAL A 385 28.00 2.75 -5.47
CA VAL A 385 29.36 2.56 -5.02
C VAL A 385 30.19 2.09 -6.20
N ASP A 386 31.22 2.88 -6.51
CA ASP A 386 32.13 2.60 -7.61
C ASP A 386 33.40 1.90 -7.09
N GLU A 387 33.91 0.90 -7.82
CA GLU A 387 35.19 0.28 -7.51
C GLU A 387 36.33 1.31 -7.67
N ARG A 388 37.25 1.34 -6.72
CA ARG A 388 38.47 2.15 -6.82
C ARG A 388 39.38 1.47 -7.84
N GLY A 389 39.31 1.91 -9.10
CA GLY A 389 40.11 1.34 -10.19
C GLY A 389 41.61 1.30 -9.83
N SER A 390 42.21 0.14 -9.95
CA SER A 390 43.64 -0.12 -9.65
C SER A 390 44.60 0.45 -10.70
N SER A 391 44.13 1.25 -11.65
CA SER A 391 44.99 1.92 -12.65
C SER A 391 44.72 3.42 -12.63
N GLY A 392 45.77 4.19 -12.43
CA GLY A 392 45.87 5.65 -12.22
C GLY A 392 45.17 6.62 -13.18
N THR A 393 43.98 6.30 -13.66
CA THR A 393 43.19 7.19 -14.50
C THR A 393 42.13 7.88 -13.63
N THR A 394 42.35 9.15 -13.36
CA THR A 394 41.38 9.99 -12.63
C THR A 394 40.05 10.01 -13.38
N ARG A 395 38.96 9.61 -12.73
CA ARG A 395 37.59 9.73 -13.24
C ARG A 395 36.91 10.91 -12.53
N TYR A 396 36.16 11.66 -13.31
CA TYR A 396 35.42 12.85 -12.87
C TYR A 396 33.92 12.56 -12.88
N MET A 397 33.20 13.15 -11.94
CA MET A 397 31.76 12.94 -11.78
C MET A 397 30.94 13.77 -12.76
N VAL A 398 29.80 13.23 -13.18
CA VAL A 398 28.75 13.91 -13.92
C VAL A 398 27.55 13.98 -13.00
N SER A 399 27.27 15.14 -12.46
CA SER A 399 26.06 15.44 -11.68
C SER A 399 24.95 15.86 -12.63
N VAL A 400 23.71 15.63 -12.27
CA VAL A 400 22.52 16.08 -12.98
C VAL A 400 21.71 16.90 -11.99
N GLU A 401 21.28 18.08 -12.36
CA GLU A 401 20.30 18.86 -11.61
C GLU A 401 18.89 18.42 -12.02
N ASP A 402 17.95 18.54 -11.10
CA ASP A 402 16.56 18.18 -11.35
C ASP A 402 15.99 19.04 -12.50
N ALA A 403 15.32 18.39 -13.43
CA ALA A 403 14.67 19.06 -14.55
C ALA A 403 13.19 19.29 -14.24
N ASP A 404 12.72 20.51 -14.34
CA ASP A 404 11.30 20.83 -14.33
C ASP A 404 10.64 20.21 -15.57
N ASN A 405 9.61 19.40 -15.40
CA ASN A 405 8.79 18.80 -16.48
C ASN A 405 9.56 17.87 -17.44
N GLY A 406 10.37 16.97 -16.89
CA GLY A 406 11.07 15.96 -17.69
C GLY A 406 12.11 15.18 -16.90
N THR A 407 12.80 14.27 -17.55
CA THR A 407 13.89 13.51 -16.94
C THR A 407 15.18 13.61 -17.74
N ILE A 408 16.31 13.77 -17.03
CA ILE A 408 17.66 13.75 -17.59
C ILE A 408 18.39 12.51 -17.07
N LYS A 409 18.88 11.65 -17.98
CA LYS A 409 19.70 10.47 -17.63
C LYS A 409 21.07 10.59 -18.27
N VAL A 410 22.13 10.38 -17.49
CA VAL A 410 23.51 10.40 -17.97
C VAL A 410 24.16 9.03 -17.84
N SER A 411 25.00 8.66 -18.81
CA SER A 411 25.77 7.42 -18.79
C SER A 411 27.12 7.58 -19.52
N PRO A 412 28.23 7.23 -18.86
CA PRO A 412 28.38 6.89 -17.46
C PRO A 412 28.29 8.14 -16.55
N THR A 413 27.92 7.96 -15.30
CA THR A 413 27.90 9.01 -14.27
C THR A 413 29.29 9.44 -13.79
N ARG A 414 30.32 8.68 -14.22
CA ARG A 414 31.74 9.00 -14.04
C ARG A 414 32.54 8.61 -15.25
N ALA A 415 33.41 9.50 -15.70
CA ALA A 415 34.21 9.29 -16.89
C ALA A 415 35.63 9.87 -16.72
N SER A 416 36.61 9.23 -17.34
CA SER A 416 37.96 9.78 -17.43
C SER A 416 38.02 10.91 -18.46
N LYS A 417 38.98 11.83 -18.32
CA LYS A 417 39.22 12.91 -19.30
C LYS A 417 39.21 12.35 -20.74
N GLY A 418 38.42 12.97 -21.60
CA GLY A 418 38.30 12.61 -23.02
C GLY A 418 37.34 11.47 -23.34
N SER A 419 36.82 10.75 -22.30
CA SER A 419 35.77 9.74 -22.51
C SER A 419 34.48 10.40 -22.96
N THR A 420 33.64 9.63 -23.69
CA THR A 420 32.33 10.11 -24.10
C THR A 420 31.30 9.84 -22.98
N VAL A 421 30.53 10.84 -22.63
CA VAL A 421 29.35 10.75 -21.78
C VAL A 421 28.11 10.99 -22.65
N THR A 422 27.07 10.19 -22.45
CA THR A 422 25.79 10.33 -23.13
C THR A 422 24.76 10.88 -22.15
N ILE A 423 23.97 11.84 -22.61
CA ILE A 423 22.82 12.42 -21.92
C ILE A 423 21.58 12.05 -22.70
N ASN A 424 20.58 11.49 -22.06
CA ASN A 424 19.24 11.29 -22.61
C ASN A 424 18.28 12.19 -21.89
N VAL A 425 17.58 13.05 -22.60
CA VAL A 425 16.54 13.94 -22.10
C VAL A 425 15.20 13.44 -22.58
N THR A 426 14.26 13.31 -21.67
CA THR A 426 12.89 12.89 -21.96
C THR A 426 11.95 13.92 -21.33
N PRO A 427 11.45 14.91 -22.12
CA PRO A 427 10.43 15.82 -21.63
C PRO A 427 9.13 15.07 -21.32
N ASP A 428 8.37 15.60 -20.37
CA ASP A 428 7.02 15.12 -20.07
C ASP A 428 6.04 15.47 -21.19
N GLU A 429 4.89 14.83 -21.22
CA GLU A 429 3.88 15.06 -22.26
C GLU A 429 3.44 16.53 -22.32
N GLY A 430 3.58 17.13 -23.50
CA GLY A 430 3.26 18.56 -23.74
C GLY A 430 4.41 19.53 -23.48
N TYR A 431 5.58 19.05 -23.10
CA TYR A 431 6.78 19.89 -22.88
C TYR A 431 7.87 19.62 -23.95
N GLU A 432 8.71 20.61 -24.17
CA GLU A 432 9.89 20.52 -25.06
C GLU A 432 11.13 20.97 -24.30
N LEU A 433 12.28 20.40 -24.67
CA LEU A 433 13.56 20.85 -24.11
C LEU A 433 13.87 22.29 -24.56
N ASP A 434 13.87 23.22 -23.64
CA ASP A 434 14.25 24.63 -23.90
C ASP A 434 15.76 24.78 -23.99
N LYS A 435 16.50 24.25 -23.01
CA LYS A 435 17.95 24.39 -22.93
C LYS A 435 18.58 23.21 -22.22
N LEU A 436 19.72 22.73 -22.70
CA LEU A 436 20.58 21.76 -22.03
C LEU A 436 22.00 22.34 -21.95
N VAL A 437 22.53 22.44 -20.74
CA VAL A 437 23.88 22.96 -20.48
C VAL A 437 24.67 21.95 -19.68
N VAL A 438 25.96 21.84 -19.97
CA VAL A 438 26.91 21.11 -19.15
C VAL A 438 28.01 22.07 -18.73
N THR A 439 28.18 22.26 -17.43
CA THR A 439 29.19 23.15 -16.86
C THR A 439 30.28 22.38 -16.14
N ASP A 440 31.51 22.86 -16.19
CA ASP A 440 32.59 22.30 -15.38
C ASP A 440 32.63 22.98 -13.98
N LYS A 441 33.52 22.50 -13.11
CA LYS A 441 33.68 23.03 -11.74
C LYS A 441 34.00 24.52 -11.66
N ASN A 442 34.43 25.16 -12.77
CA ASN A 442 34.74 26.60 -12.82
C ASN A 442 33.59 27.42 -13.42
N GLY A 443 32.47 26.74 -13.81
CA GLY A 443 31.35 27.34 -14.51
C GLY A 443 31.55 27.45 -16.04
N ASP A 444 32.62 26.87 -16.60
CA ASP A 444 32.85 26.89 -18.04
C ASP A 444 31.96 25.84 -18.74
N THR A 445 31.32 26.26 -19.84
CA THR A 445 30.40 25.39 -20.60
C THR A 445 31.15 24.34 -21.38
N VAL A 446 30.74 23.09 -21.24
CA VAL A 446 31.26 21.94 -21.99
C VAL A 446 30.45 21.75 -23.30
N LYS A 447 31.16 21.62 -24.42
CA LYS A 447 30.52 21.50 -25.74
C LYS A 447 29.74 20.18 -25.86
N LEU A 448 28.45 20.30 -26.15
CA LEU A 448 27.56 19.19 -26.46
C LEU A 448 27.57 18.88 -27.98
N THR A 449 27.31 17.62 -28.27
CA THR A 449 27.03 17.12 -29.64
C THR A 449 25.65 16.50 -29.62
N ASP A 450 24.69 17.08 -30.32
CA ASP A 450 23.35 16.54 -30.51
C ASP A 450 23.41 15.28 -31.40
N LYS A 451 22.75 14.21 -30.99
CA LYS A 451 22.62 12.93 -31.69
C LYS A 451 21.18 12.67 -32.18
N GLY A 452 20.29 13.61 -31.94
CA GLY A 452 18.86 13.49 -32.24
C GLY A 452 18.07 12.71 -31.18
N SER A 453 16.75 12.80 -31.27
CA SER A 453 15.80 12.10 -30.38
C SER A 453 16.08 12.27 -28.87
N GLY A 454 16.44 13.50 -28.45
CA GLY A 454 16.73 13.81 -27.05
C GLY A 454 18.05 13.25 -26.52
N THR A 455 18.93 12.75 -27.42
CA THR A 455 20.23 12.19 -27.03
C THR A 455 21.36 13.16 -27.37
N TYR A 456 22.18 13.47 -26.37
CA TYR A 456 23.35 14.36 -26.48
C TYR A 456 24.60 13.66 -25.98
N THR A 457 25.76 14.08 -26.46
CA THR A 457 27.04 13.56 -25.97
C THR A 457 28.04 14.68 -25.76
N PHE A 458 28.97 14.49 -24.80
CA PHE A 458 30.11 15.37 -24.62
C PHE A 458 31.38 14.57 -24.28
N LYS A 459 32.52 15.25 -24.38
CA LYS A 459 33.81 14.70 -23.96
C LYS A 459 34.11 15.20 -22.56
N MET A 460 34.33 14.27 -21.62
CA MET A 460 34.60 14.58 -20.23
C MET A 460 35.84 15.47 -20.07
N PRO A 461 35.76 16.65 -19.44
CA PRO A 461 36.92 17.48 -19.12
C PRO A 461 37.76 16.87 -18.00
N ALA A 462 38.84 17.54 -17.56
CA ALA A 462 39.64 17.13 -16.42
C ALA A 462 39.07 17.65 -15.08
N SER A 463 37.74 17.67 -14.95
CA SER A 463 37.01 18.14 -13.77
C SER A 463 35.64 17.48 -13.70
N ASN A 464 34.99 17.52 -12.52
CA ASN A 464 33.58 17.21 -12.40
C ASN A 464 32.74 18.17 -13.23
N VAL A 465 31.58 17.70 -13.70
CA VAL A 465 30.64 18.52 -14.48
C VAL A 465 29.23 18.37 -13.91
N THR A 466 28.42 19.42 -14.14
CA THR A 466 26.99 19.44 -13.83
C THR A 466 26.21 19.56 -15.13
N VAL A 467 25.14 18.80 -15.27
CA VAL A 467 24.18 18.82 -16.39
C VAL A 467 22.90 19.49 -15.87
N GLU A 468 22.46 20.54 -16.57
CA GLU A 468 21.29 21.36 -16.26
C GLU A 468 20.37 21.44 -17.47
#